data_2ed6cc29743410e984627dc2fcaaebe6
#
_entry.id   2ed6cc29743410e984627dc2fcaaebe6
#
_cell.length_a   1.000
_cell.length_b   1.000
_cell.length_c   1.000
_cell.angle_alpha   90.00
_cell.angle_beta   90.00
_cell.angle_gamma   90.00
#
_symmetry.space_group_name_H-M   'P 1'
#
loop_
_entity.id
_entity.type
_entity.pdbx_description
1 polymer ?
#
loop_
_entity_poly.entity_id
_entity_poly.type
_entity_poly.pdbx_seq_one_letter_code
_entity_poly.pdbx_strand_id
1 'polypeptide(L)'
;VIPNLRHLRAFEAVFRHNSINLAAQAVSLTQPAVTQAMKQLEKHFDASLLTRRANGTYATDAGTALEARVTRFFRQSVTAISQGMGAAGGRNPEVAAAVLNRLTYPQMRAFIAVAEAGSFSVAARRLQIAEPSLNRSARDLEKIVGRRLFVRSSWGVSANRVGQELARRLRVALRELDLAAEEIDALKGQVAGRVAVASLPLSRTLILPRAINSLLKQHPEAKVEVIDGPYETVLNDLRHGTVDFLLGALRQPPPATDVVEEPLFSDPYAIIARAGHPLLNAPHVTREMLSQYDWVIPRAGTPVRRAFDMLFADTPCRPRANIETSSLVATRGILAESDRLTLLSLRQIVIDERLNLLKVVPFPLPETSRSIGVTTRADWQPGPVQKAFLTFLKASCRQESQVMA
;
A
#
# COMPACT_ATOMS: atom_id res chain seq x y z
N VAL A 1 -13.51 -2.45 -16.01
CA VAL A 1 -12.87 -2.34 -17.36
C VAL A 1 -12.26 -0.96 -17.46
N ILE A 2 -10.99 -0.84 -17.87
CA ILE A 2 -10.33 0.46 -18.04
C ILE A 2 -10.66 1.04 -19.42
N PRO A 3 -10.95 2.35 -19.54
CA PRO A 3 -11.28 2.98 -20.81
C PRO A 3 -10.10 3.01 -21.79
N ASN A 4 -10.40 3.25 -23.05
CA ASN A 4 -9.38 3.38 -24.09
C ASN A 4 -8.49 4.60 -23.81
N LEU A 5 -7.17 4.41 -23.75
CA LEU A 5 -6.20 5.47 -23.46
C LEU A 5 -6.26 6.64 -24.45
N ARG A 6 -6.65 6.37 -25.71
CA ARG A 6 -6.87 7.44 -26.71
C ARG A 6 -8.06 8.32 -26.36
N HIS A 7 -9.13 7.74 -25.78
CA HIS A 7 -10.28 8.51 -25.31
C HIS A 7 -9.92 9.38 -24.12
N LEU A 8 -9.09 8.86 -23.18
CA LEU A 8 -8.60 9.64 -22.05
C LEU A 8 -7.74 10.83 -22.48
N ARG A 9 -6.90 10.68 -23.52
CA ARG A 9 -6.13 11.80 -24.11
C ARG A 9 -7.03 12.85 -24.76
N ALA A 10 -8.04 12.39 -25.51
CA ALA A 10 -9.01 13.29 -26.11
C ALA A 10 -9.78 14.06 -25.03
N PHE A 11 -10.14 13.40 -23.92
CA PHE A 11 -10.79 14.02 -22.78
C PHE A 11 -9.90 15.08 -22.11
N GLU A 12 -8.63 14.75 -21.80
CA GLU A 12 -7.66 15.69 -21.26
C GLU A 12 -7.49 16.93 -22.15
N ALA A 13 -7.47 16.74 -23.48
CA ALA A 13 -7.40 17.85 -24.43
C ALA A 13 -8.67 18.71 -24.42
N VAL A 14 -9.86 18.10 -24.33
CA VAL A 14 -11.14 18.84 -24.23
C VAL A 14 -11.17 19.65 -22.93
N PHE A 15 -10.73 19.07 -21.82
CA PHE A 15 -10.65 19.75 -20.53
C PHE A 15 -9.72 20.96 -20.60
N ARG A 16 -8.52 20.80 -21.18
CA ARG A 16 -7.50 21.85 -21.31
C ARG A 16 -7.93 23.02 -22.18
N HIS A 17 -8.63 22.74 -23.27
CA HIS A 17 -9.00 23.76 -24.27
C HIS A 17 -10.45 24.27 -24.12
N ASN A 18 -11.24 23.68 -23.28
CA ASN A 18 -12.69 23.95 -23.15
C ASN A 18 -13.44 23.94 -24.51
N SER A 19 -12.91 23.18 -25.47
CA SER A 19 -13.40 23.13 -26.85
C SER A 19 -13.10 21.79 -27.51
N ILE A 20 -14.15 21.14 -28.05
CA ILE A 20 -14.02 19.89 -28.76
C ILE A 20 -13.21 20.08 -30.07
N ASN A 21 -13.39 21.23 -30.76
CA ASN A 21 -12.66 21.53 -31.98
C ASN A 21 -11.17 21.73 -31.76
N LEU A 22 -10.79 22.53 -30.77
CA LEU A 22 -9.39 22.75 -30.42
C LEU A 22 -8.73 21.46 -29.87
N ALA A 23 -9.47 20.70 -29.08
CA ALA A 23 -9.00 19.40 -28.61
C ALA A 23 -8.75 18.42 -29.78
N ALA A 24 -9.63 18.37 -30.77
CA ALA A 24 -9.47 17.53 -31.94
C ALA A 24 -8.20 17.85 -32.72
N GLN A 25 -7.88 19.15 -32.91
CA GLN A 25 -6.62 19.60 -33.51
C GLN A 25 -5.43 19.17 -32.65
N ALA A 26 -5.47 19.40 -31.33
CA ALA A 26 -4.36 19.09 -30.41
C ALA A 26 -4.00 17.60 -30.36
N VAL A 27 -4.98 16.70 -30.53
CA VAL A 27 -4.75 15.24 -30.51
C VAL A 27 -4.73 14.61 -31.92
N SER A 28 -4.74 15.41 -32.99
CA SER A 28 -4.74 14.95 -34.38
C SER A 28 -5.89 13.99 -34.69
N LEU A 29 -7.10 14.30 -34.22
CA LEU A 29 -8.33 13.57 -34.46
C LEU A 29 -9.35 14.49 -35.14
N THR A 30 -10.41 13.88 -35.73
CA THR A 30 -11.58 14.63 -36.19
C THR A 30 -12.49 14.99 -35.03
N GLN A 31 -13.23 16.10 -35.15
CA GLN A 31 -14.21 16.51 -34.14
C GLN A 31 -15.27 15.45 -33.85
N PRO A 32 -15.83 14.71 -34.85
CA PRO A 32 -16.73 13.58 -34.58
C PRO A 32 -16.07 12.46 -33.75
N ALA A 33 -14.76 12.17 -34.02
CA ALA A 33 -14.03 11.15 -33.28
C ALA A 33 -13.86 11.54 -31.80
N VAL A 34 -13.54 12.81 -31.51
CA VAL A 34 -13.46 13.33 -30.13
C VAL A 34 -14.83 13.28 -29.46
N THR A 35 -15.89 13.71 -30.17
CA THR A 35 -17.28 13.64 -29.63
C THR A 35 -17.67 12.20 -29.29
N GLN A 36 -17.33 11.23 -30.16
CA GLN A 36 -17.59 9.82 -29.89
C GLN A 36 -16.76 9.29 -28.71
N ALA A 37 -15.51 9.71 -28.58
CA ALA A 37 -14.67 9.35 -27.45
C ALA A 37 -15.28 9.84 -26.11
N MET A 38 -15.81 11.07 -26.06
CA MET A 38 -16.50 11.60 -24.86
C MET A 38 -17.74 10.77 -24.53
N LYS A 39 -18.61 10.47 -25.49
CA LYS A 39 -19.76 9.60 -25.26
C LYS A 39 -19.38 8.21 -24.75
N GLN A 40 -18.28 7.64 -25.21
CA GLN A 40 -17.81 6.34 -24.74
C GLN A 40 -17.27 6.40 -23.30
N LEU A 41 -16.60 7.50 -22.93
CA LEU A 41 -16.16 7.70 -21.55
C LEU A 41 -17.35 7.93 -20.61
N GLU A 42 -18.32 8.77 -20.99
CA GLU A 42 -19.54 9.01 -20.20
C GLU A 42 -20.34 7.71 -20.01
N LYS A 43 -20.46 6.90 -21.05
CA LYS A 43 -21.05 5.55 -20.94
C LYS A 43 -20.25 4.63 -20.03
N HIS A 44 -18.91 4.71 -20.08
CA HIS A 44 -18.02 3.86 -19.28
C HIS A 44 -18.12 4.16 -17.80
N PHE A 45 -18.17 5.44 -17.44
CA PHE A 45 -18.26 5.90 -16.04
C PHE A 45 -19.72 6.09 -15.57
N ASP A 46 -20.69 5.83 -16.44
CA ASP A 46 -22.10 6.07 -16.17
C ASP A 46 -22.35 7.46 -15.54
N ALA A 47 -21.71 8.49 -16.11
CA ALA A 47 -21.77 9.86 -15.60
C ALA A 47 -21.56 10.87 -16.74
N SER A 48 -22.25 12.00 -16.69
CA SER A 48 -21.95 13.14 -17.55
C SER A 48 -20.63 13.76 -17.11
N LEU A 49 -19.64 13.75 -17.99
CA LEU A 49 -18.30 14.30 -17.72
C LEU A 49 -18.18 15.75 -18.17
N LEU A 50 -18.99 16.15 -19.14
CA LEU A 50 -18.93 17.46 -19.77
C LEU A 50 -20.31 18.11 -19.83
N THR A 51 -20.33 19.42 -19.66
CA THR A 51 -21.51 20.28 -19.89
C THR A 51 -21.22 21.30 -20.95
N ARG A 52 -22.17 21.56 -21.85
CA ARG A 52 -22.09 22.59 -22.89
C ARG A 52 -22.67 23.91 -22.36
N ARG A 53 -21.95 24.99 -22.56
CA ARG A 53 -22.39 26.36 -22.28
C ARG A 53 -22.24 27.22 -23.55
N ALA A 54 -22.81 28.41 -23.58
CA ALA A 54 -22.75 29.30 -24.73
C ALA A 54 -21.30 29.59 -25.20
N ASN A 55 -20.35 29.61 -24.28
CA ASN A 55 -18.93 29.96 -24.51
C ASN A 55 -18.01 28.76 -24.48
N GLY A 56 -18.49 27.52 -24.52
CA GLY A 56 -17.61 26.34 -24.58
C GLY A 56 -18.14 25.07 -23.94
N THR A 57 -17.24 24.12 -23.76
CA THR A 57 -17.50 22.82 -23.15
C THR A 57 -16.71 22.73 -21.83
N TYR A 58 -17.37 22.53 -20.73
CA TYR A 58 -16.77 22.54 -19.39
C TYR A 58 -16.98 21.21 -18.69
N ALA A 59 -16.07 20.87 -17.78
CA ALA A 59 -16.19 19.67 -16.97
C ALA A 59 -17.31 19.81 -15.93
N THR A 60 -17.97 18.70 -15.65
CA THR A 60 -18.80 18.49 -14.46
C THR A 60 -17.90 18.15 -13.25
N ASP A 61 -18.50 17.95 -12.06
CA ASP A 61 -17.73 17.42 -10.89
C ASP A 61 -17.12 16.05 -11.20
N ALA A 62 -17.87 15.18 -11.87
CA ALA A 62 -17.36 13.88 -12.34
C ALA A 62 -16.24 14.03 -13.38
N GLY A 63 -16.38 15.00 -14.30
CA GLY A 63 -15.32 15.34 -15.26
C GLY A 63 -14.06 15.86 -14.57
N THR A 64 -14.21 16.69 -13.55
CA THR A 64 -13.08 17.24 -12.77
C THR A 64 -12.36 16.13 -11.98
N ALA A 65 -13.12 15.22 -11.36
CA ALA A 65 -12.53 14.04 -10.69
C ALA A 65 -11.77 13.15 -11.66
N LEU A 66 -12.36 12.86 -12.83
CA LEU A 66 -11.70 12.09 -13.87
C LEU A 66 -10.41 12.75 -14.36
N GLU A 67 -10.45 14.07 -14.63
CA GLU A 67 -9.28 14.82 -15.13
C GLU A 67 -8.10 14.75 -14.16
N ALA A 68 -8.34 15.00 -12.88
CA ALA A 68 -7.31 14.95 -11.86
C ALA A 68 -6.58 13.59 -11.85
N ARG A 69 -7.32 12.48 -11.99
CA ARG A 69 -6.78 11.12 -12.03
C ARG A 69 -6.11 10.80 -13.37
N VAL A 70 -6.67 11.22 -14.48
CA VAL A 70 -6.10 11.03 -15.83
C VAL A 70 -4.77 11.77 -15.97
N THR A 71 -4.69 13.00 -15.52
CA THR A 71 -3.44 13.77 -15.50
C THR A 71 -2.37 13.09 -14.65
N ARG A 72 -2.72 12.55 -13.48
CA ARG A 72 -1.78 11.76 -12.67
C ARG A 72 -1.34 10.48 -13.36
N PHE A 73 -2.29 9.75 -13.95
CA PHE A 73 -1.99 8.53 -14.73
C PHE A 73 -0.98 8.81 -15.84
N PHE A 74 -1.19 9.84 -16.65
CA PHE A 74 -0.26 10.17 -17.74
C PHE A 74 1.09 10.62 -17.20
N ARG A 75 1.14 11.50 -16.22
CA ARG A 75 2.40 11.97 -15.61
C ARG A 75 3.21 10.81 -15.02
N GLN A 76 2.59 9.92 -14.23
CA GLN A 76 3.25 8.76 -13.64
C GLN A 76 3.72 7.77 -14.70
N SER A 77 2.91 7.55 -15.76
CA SER A 77 3.27 6.67 -16.87
C SER A 77 4.45 7.22 -17.68
N VAL A 78 4.49 8.53 -17.97
CA VAL A 78 5.63 9.19 -18.65
C VAL A 78 6.89 9.03 -17.80
N THR A 79 6.81 9.28 -16.49
CA THR A 79 7.95 9.10 -15.57
C THR A 79 8.43 7.64 -15.56
N ALA A 80 7.50 6.68 -15.51
CA ALA A 80 7.83 5.25 -15.54
C ALA A 80 8.57 4.85 -16.83
N ILE A 81 8.05 5.28 -17.97
CA ILE A 81 8.64 4.98 -19.28
C ILE A 81 9.99 5.65 -19.43
N SER A 82 10.14 6.93 -19.06
CA SER A 82 11.39 7.68 -19.09
C SER A 82 12.49 6.92 -18.33
N GLN A 83 12.21 6.46 -17.12
CA GLN A 83 13.16 5.67 -16.33
C GLN A 83 13.40 4.28 -16.92
N GLY A 84 12.37 3.66 -17.49
CA GLY A 84 12.46 2.38 -18.18
C GLY A 84 13.36 2.40 -19.40
N MET A 85 13.37 3.49 -20.16
CA MET A 85 14.21 3.70 -21.34
C MET A 85 15.70 3.87 -21.00
N GLY A 86 16.05 4.32 -19.79
CA GLY A 86 17.43 4.55 -19.36
C GLY A 86 18.12 5.75 -20.02
N ALA A 87 19.46 5.85 -19.89
CA ALA A 87 20.21 7.05 -20.22
C ALA A 87 20.09 7.52 -21.70
N ALA A 88 19.87 6.61 -22.64
CA ALA A 88 19.78 6.92 -24.07
C ALA A 88 18.46 7.59 -24.49
N GLY A 89 17.38 7.44 -23.73
CA GLY A 89 16.06 8.02 -24.03
C GLY A 89 15.38 8.68 -22.84
N GLY A 90 15.88 8.43 -21.62
CA GLY A 90 15.19 8.74 -20.37
C GLY A 90 15.29 10.19 -19.87
N ARG A 91 16.07 11.06 -20.52
CA ARG A 91 16.21 12.47 -20.11
C ARG A 91 15.21 13.42 -20.77
N ASN A 92 14.46 12.96 -21.79
CA ASN A 92 13.48 13.79 -22.48
C ASN A 92 12.05 13.29 -22.20
N PRO A 93 11.25 13.99 -21.39
CA PRO A 93 9.86 13.64 -21.12
C PRO A 93 8.98 13.57 -22.37
N GLU A 94 9.29 14.33 -23.42
CA GLU A 94 8.53 14.34 -24.68
C GLU A 94 8.70 13.01 -25.43
N VAL A 95 9.91 12.44 -25.43
CA VAL A 95 10.16 11.12 -26.02
C VAL A 95 9.39 10.05 -25.26
N ALA A 96 9.38 10.08 -23.94
CA ALA A 96 8.62 9.15 -23.12
C ALA A 96 7.10 9.30 -23.34
N ALA A 97 6.61 10.54 -23.50
CA ALA A 97 5.20 10.79 -23.84
C ALA A 97 4.85 10.25 -25.24
N ALA A 98 5.73 10.41 -26.23
CA ALA A 98 5.56 9.84 -27.57
C ALA A 98 5.51 8.29 -27.53
N VAL A 99 6.36 7.65 -26.70
CA VAL A 99 6.33 6.21 -26.45
C VAL A 99 4.98 5.81 -25.81
N LEU A 100 4.55 6.52 -24.76
CA LEU A 100 3.26 6.27 -24.10
C LEU A 100 2.09 6.39 -25.08
N ASN A 101 2.15 7.32 -26.04
CA ASN A 101 1.12 7.52 -27.05
C ASN A 101 0.90 6.31 -27.98
N ARG A 102 1.91 5.44 -28.09
CA ARG A 102 1.86 4.21 -28.88
C ARG A 102 1.38 3.00 -28.07
N LEU A 103 1.38 3.11 -26.72
CA LEU A 103 0.97 2.05 -25.84
C LEU A 103 -0.56 1.96 -25.72
N THR A 104 -1.03 0.73 -25.51
CA THR A 104 -2.43 0.42 -25.24
C THR A 104 -2.57 -0.21 -23.85
N TYR A 105 -3.77 -0.11 -23.28
CA TYR A 105 -4.05 -0.75 -22.00
C TYR A 105 -3.81 -2.27 -22.00
N PRO A 106 -4.23 -3.05 -23.03
CA PRO A 106 -3.93 -4.49 -23.06
C PRO A 106 -2.42 -4.80 -23.02
N GLN A 107 -1.58 -4.00 -23.70
CA GLN A 107 -0.14 -4.18 -23.67
C GLN A 107 0.44 -3.91 -22.28
N MET A 108 0.02 -2.82 -21.63
CA MET A 108 0.45 -2.50 -20.25
C MET A 108 0.01 -3.60 -19.27
N ARG A 109 -1.25 -4.03 -19.34
CA ARG A 109 -1.81 -5.10 -18.51
C ARG A 109 -1.07 -6.42 -18.68
N ALA A 110 -0.81 -6.82 -19.93
CA ALA A 110 -0.07 -8.06 -20.23
C ALA A 110 1.37 -7.99 -19.68
N PHE A 111 2.06 -6.88 -19.89
CA PHE A 111 3.42 -6.68 -19.40
C PHE A 111 3.50 -6.75 -17.88
N ILE A 112 2.62 -6.04 -17.17
CA ILE A 112 2.54 -6.05 -15.71
C ILE A 112 2.28 -7.46 -15.19
N ALA A 113 1.30 -8.16 -15.77
CA ALA A 113 0.95 -9.52 -15.35
C ALA A 113 2.11 -10.51 -15.49
N VAL A 114 2.91 -10.41 -16.57
CA VAL A 114 4.10 -11.25 -16.76
C VAL A 114 5.19 -10.92 -15.75
N ALA A 115 5.41 -9.63 -15.48
CA ALA A 115 6.41 -9.19 -14.50
C ALA A 115 6.08 -9.69 -13.08
N GLU A 116 4.80 -9.68 -12.70
CA GLU A 116 4.32 -10.15 -11.39
C GLU A 116 4.30 -11.68 -11.27
N ALA A 117 3.90 -12.36 -12.33
CA ALA A 117 3.78 -13.82 -12.31
C ALA A 117 5.14 -14.53 -12.49
N GLY A 118 6.16 -13.82 -13.01
CA GLY A 118 7.46 -14.40 -13.36
C GLY A 118 7.40 -15.41 -14.52
N SER A 119 6.23 -15.58 -15.15
CA SER A 119 6.00 -16.56 -16.23
C SER A 119 4.85 -16.13 -17.13
N PHE A 120 5.01 -16.30 -18.45
CA PHE A 120 3.96 -16.01 -19.42
C PHE A 120 2.75 -16.93 -19.25
N SER A 121 2.94 -18.22 -19.01
CA SER A 121 1.85 -19.19 -18.85
C SER A 121 1.04 -18.94 -17.58
N VAL A 122 1.69 -18.57 -16.48
CA VAL A 122 1.00 -18.21 -15.23
C VAL A 122 0.21 -16.91 -15.41
N ALA A 123 0.80 -15.89 -16.06
CA ALA A 123 0.14 -14.63 -16.34
C ALA A 123 -1.09 -14.82 -17.25
N ALA A 124 -0.97 -15.66 -18.30
CA ALA A 124 -2.06 -15.95 -19.23
C ALA A 124 -3.25 -16.58 -18.51
N ARG A 125 -3.01 -17.56 -17.63
CA ARG A 125 -4.05 -18.17 -16.79
C ARG A 125 -4.72 -17.16 -15.86
N ARG A 126 -3.94 -16.28 -15.18
CA ARG A 126 -4.49 -15.22 -14.31
C ARG A 126 -5.39 -14.24 -15.07
N LEU A 127 -5.02 -13.89 -16.29
CA LEU A 127 -5.76 -12.94 -17.11
C LEU A 127 -6.87 -13.59 -17.93
N GLN A 128 -6.96 -14.93 -17.95
CA GLN A 128 -7.90 -15.73 -18.74
C GLN A 128 -7.82 -15.41 -20.25
N ILE A 129 -6.59 -15.28 -20.77
CA ILE A 129 -6.32 -15.05 -22.19
C ILE A 129 -5.31 -16.08 -22.71
N ALA A 130 -5.31 -16.29 -24.04
CA ALA A 130 -4.37 -17.21 -24.66
C ALA A 130 -2.91 -16.72 -24.48
N GLU A 131 -1.99 -17.62 -24.10
CA GLU A 131 -0.57 -17.31 -23.90
C GLU A 131 0.09 -16.64 -25.11
N PRO A 132 -0.14 -17.07 -26.38
CA PRO A 132 0.42 -16.36 -27.54
C PRO A 132 -0.04 -14.90 -27.66
N SER A 133 -1.30 -14.61 -27.30
CA SER A 133 -1.83 -13.23 -27.30
C SER A 133 -1.19 -12.38 -26.21
N LEU A 134 -1.05 -12.95 -25.01
CA LEU A 134 -0.34 -12.30 -23.90
C LEU A 134 1.10 -11.99 -24.29
N ASN A 135 1.82 -13.00 -24.83
CA ASN A 135 3.22 -12.86 -25.23
C ASN A 135 3.38 -11.76 -26.27
N ARG A 136 2.55 -11.73 -27.32
CA ARG A 136 2.56 -10.67 -28.34
C ARG A 136 2.38 -9.30 -27.69
N SER A 137 1.35 -9.12 -26.87
CA SER A 137 1.06 -7.83 -26.22
C SER A 137 2.20 -7.35 -25.34
N ALA A 138 2.77 -8.22 -24.52
CA ALA A 138 3.88 -7.88 -23.63
C ALA A 138 5.19 -7.57 -24.42
N ARG A 139 5.47 -8.33 -25.49
CA ARG A 139 6.63 -8.08 -26.35
C ARG A 139 6.47 -6.83 -27.20
N ASP A 140 5.27 -6.49 -27.63
CA ASP A 140 5.02 -5.25 -28.34
C ASP A 140 5.30 -4.03 -27.45
N LEU A 141 4.97 -4.09 -26.15
CA LEU A 141 5.38 -3.05 -25.20
C LEU A 141 6.91 -2.95 -25.11
N GLU A 142 7.62 -4.08 -24.97
CA GLU A 142 9.08 -4.13 -24.95
C GLU A 142 9.69 -3.44 -26.19
N LYS A 143 9.15 -3.74 -27.39
CA LYS A 143 9.58 -3.12 -28.64
C LYS A 143 9.30 -1.61 -28.68
N ILE A 144 8.09 -1.19 -28.22
CA ILE A 144 7.71 0.23 -28.21
C ILE A 144 8.58 1.03 -27.26
N VAL A 145 8.92 0.49 -26.09
CA VAL A 145 9.83 1.09 -25.11
C VAL A 145 11.29 1.13 -25.65
N GLY A 146 11.63 0.24 -26.58
CA GLY A 146 12.96 0.19 -27.21
C GLY A 146 14.05 -0.37 -26.32
N ARG A 147 13.71 -1.14 -25.29
CA ARG A 147 14.68 -1.72 -24.35
C ARG A 147 14.28 -3.15 -23.98
N ARG A 148 15.27 -4.03 -23.81
CA ARG A 148 15.02 -5.39 -23.28
C ARG A 148 14.49 -5.31 -21.86
N LEU A 149 13.27 -5.84 -21.67
CA LEU A 149 12.57 -5.88 -20.39
C LEU A 149 12.43 -7.32 -19.87
N PHE A 150 12.67 -8.32 -20.74
CA PHE A 150 12.59 -9.71 -20.41
C PHE A 150 13.93 -10.43 -20.58
N VAL A 151 14.18 -11.41 -19.72
CA VAL A 151 15.34 -12.32 -19.77
C VAL A 151 14.87 -13.77 -19.82
N ARG A 152 15.67 -14.62 -20.49
CA ARG A 152 15.47 -16.07 -20.44
C ARG A 152 16.22 -16.63 -19.23
N SER A 153 15.59 -17.52 -18.49
CA SER A 153 16.17 -18.29 -17.40
C SER A 153 15.89 -19.79 -17.60
N SER A 154 16.46 -20.63 -16.78
CA SER A 154 16.16 -22.08 -16.74
C SER A 154 14.68 -22.39 -16.49
N TRP A 155 13.95 -21.47 -15.88
CA TRP A 155 12.53 -21.58 -15.53
C TRP A 155 11.59 -20.90 -16.56
N GLY A 156 12.12 -20.42 -17.69
CA GLY A 156 11.36 -19.75 -18.73
C GLY A 156 11.77 -18.28 -18.92
N VAL A 157 10.81 -17.43 -19.27
CA VAL A 157 11.03 -16.00 -19.52
C VAL A 157 10.39 -15.18 -18.42
N SER A 158 11.19 -14.33 -17.77
CA SER A 158 10.75 -13.41 -16.71
C SER A 158 11.16 -11.97 -17.02
N ALA A 159 10.55 -10.99 -16.33
CA ALA A 159 10.99 -9.60 -16.42
C ALA A 159 12.36 -9.43 -15.73
N ASN A 160 13.27 -8.69 -16.38
CA ASN A 160 14.53 -8.29 -15.75
C ASN A 160 14.28 -7.14 -14.73
N ARG A 161 15.32 -6.70 -14.02
CA ARG A 161 15.21 -5.65 -13.00
C ARG A 161 14.55 -4.36 -13.53
N VAL A 162 14.89 -3.95 -14.75
CA VAL A 162 14.29 -2.76 -15.38
C VAL A 162 12.81 -3.01 -15.71
N GLY A 163 12.50 -4.20 -16.25
CA GLY A 163 11.13 -4.60 -16.54
C GLY A 163 10.27 -4.68 -15.28
N GLN A 164 10.80 -5.21 -14.19
CA GLN A 164 10.10 -5.26 -12.89
C GLN A 164 9.79 -3.86 -12.38
N GLU A 165 10.77 -2.94 -12.40
CA GLU A 165 10.56 -1.57 -11.95
C GLU A 165 9.57 -0.80 -12.84
N LEU A 166 9.65 -0.97 -14.17
CA LEU A 166 8.69 -0.38 -15.10
C LEU A 166 7.27 -0.92 -14.85
N ALA A 167 7.13 -2.23 -14.69
CA ALA A 167 5.83 -2.86 -14.40
C ALA A 167 5.22 -2.34 -13.10
N ARG A 168 6.03 -2.23 -12.05
CA ARG A 168 5.65 -1.65 -10.76
C ARG A 168 5.05 -0.25 -10.93
N ARG A 169 5.77 0.65 -11.60
CA ARG A 169 5.34 2.04 -11.78
C ARG A 169 4.11 2.16 -12.66
N LEU A 170 4.04 1.39 -13.75
CA LEU A 170 2.86 1.36 -14.63
C LEU A 170 1.63 0.85 -13.89
N ARG A 171 1.78 -0.11 -12.97
CA ARG A 171 0.67 -0.58 -12.13
C ARG A 171 0.16 0.50 -11.21
N VAL A 172 1.06 1.23 -10.54
CA VAL A 172 0.67 2.38 -9.69
C VAL A 172 -0.07 3.43 -10.52
N ALA A 173 0.43 3.73 -11.74
CA ALA A 173 -0.25 4.66 -12.63
C ALA A 173 -1.65 4.17 -13.05
N LEU A 174 -1.81 2.90 -13.42
CA LEU A 174 -3.12 2.34 -13.79
C LEU A 174 -4.13 2.38 -12.64
N ARG A 175 -3.68 2.29 -11.39
CA ARG A 175 -4.57 2.41 -10.22
C ARG A 175 -5.27 3.78 -10.14
N GLU A 176 -4.68 4.84 -10.68
CA GLU A 176 -5.34 6.15 -10.77
C GLU A 176 -6.64 6.09 -11.58
N LEU A 177 -6.72 5.24 -12.61
CA LEU A 177 -7.94 5.08 -13.42
C LEU A 177 -9.03 4.30 -12.68
N ASP A 178 -8.66 3.33 -11.83
CA ASP A 178 -9.64 2.67 -10.95
C ASP A 178 -10.16 3.65 -9.90
N LEU A 179 -9.26 4.47 -9.33
CA LEU A 179 -9.64 5.50 -8.36
C LEU A 179 -10.53 6.59 -8.97
N ALA A 180 -10.37 6.90 -10.28
CA ALA A 180 -11.29 7.79 -10.98
C ALA A 180 -12.73 7.26 -10.95
N ALA A 181 -12.92 5.97 -11.22
CA ALA A 181 -14.24 5.34 -11.16
C ALA A 181 -14.81 5.37 -9.73
N GLU A 182 -13.99 5.02 -8.73
CA GLU A 182 -14.38 5.08 -7.31
C GLU A 182 -14.79 6.52 -6.88
N GLU A 183 -14.09 7.56 -7.35
CA GLU A 183 -14.43 8.96 -7.05
C GLU A 183 -15.73 9.41 -7.72
N ILE A 184 -15.94 9.02 -8.98
CA ILE A 184 -17.18 9.32 -9.71
C ILE A 184 -18.39 8.63 -9.06
N ASP A 185 -18.25 7.38 -8.64
CA ASP A 185 -19.31 6.66 -7.94
C ASP A 185 -19.60 7.27 -6.56
N ALA A 186 -18.57 7.76 -5.87
CA ALA A 186 -18.74 8.48 -4.60
C ALA A 186 -19.53 9.78 -4.75
N LEU A 187 -19.44 10.49 -5.89
CA LEU A 187 -20.28 11.67 -6.18
C LEU A 187 -21.76 11.30 -6.33
N LYS A 188 -22.06 10.04 -6.68
CA LYS A 188 -23.43 9.51 -6.71
C LYS A 188 -23.90 8.99 -5.34
N GLY A 189 -23.11 9.16 -4.28
CA GLY A 189 -23.39 8.65 -2.92
C GLY A 189 -22.99 7.20 -2.71
N GLN A 190 -22.33 6.56 -3.67
CA GLN A 190 -21.89 5.18 -3.60
C GLN A 190 -20.40 5.11 -3.26
N VAL A 191 -20.07 5.13 -1.97
CA VAL A 191 -18.68 4.95 -1.53
C VAL A 191 -18.36 3.45 -1.52
N ALA A 192 -18.02 2.95 -2.68
CA ALA A 192 -17.53 1.60 -2.91
C ALA A 192 -16.06 1.66 -3.35
N GLY A 193 -15.35 0.56 -3.19
CA GLY A 193 -13.95 0.47 -3.58
C GLY A 193 -13.15 -0.42 -2.63
N ARG A 194 -11.83 -0.42 -2.81
CA ARG A 194 -10.92 -1.26 -2.04
C ARG A 194 -9.91 -0.41 -1.27
N VAL A 195 -9.65 -0.80 -0.02
CA VAL A 195 -8.48 -0.38 0.75
C VAL A 195 -7.65 -1.59 1.13
N ALA A 196 -6.37 -1.57 0.78
CA ALA A 196 -5.39 -2.60 1.14
C ALA A 196 -4.42 -2.02 2.17
N VAL A 197 -4.44 -2.54 3.39
CA VAL A 197 -3.59 -2.08 4.48
C VAL A 197 -2.60 -3.16 4.89
N ALA A 198 -1.30 -2.83 4.84
CA ALA A 198 -0.29 -3.64 5.52
C ALA A 198 -0.27 -3.28 7.00
N SER A 199 -0.29 -4.28 7.86
CA SER A 199 -0.36 -4.06 9.30
C SER A 199 0.72 -4.84 10.02
N LEU A 200 1.54 -4.15 10.83
CA LEU A 200 2.48 -4.78 11.75
C LEU A 200 1.76 -5.25 13.04
N PRO A 201 2.32 -6.21 13.78
CA PRO A 201 1.59 -6.93 14.85
C PRO A 201 0.88 -6.06 15.89
N LEU A 202 1.45 -4.91 16.25
CA LEU A 202 0.92 -4.06 17.34
C LEU A 202 -0.47 -3.49 17.06
N SER A 203 -0.80 -3.22 15.81
CA SER A 203 -2.06 -2.56 15.43
C SER A 203 -3.22 -3.54 15.18
N ARG A 204 -2.93 -4.84 15.13
CA ARG A 204 -3.90 -5.89 14.75
C ARG A 204 -4.89 -6.25 15.85
N THR A 205 -4.55 -5.96 17.11
CA THR A 205 -5.40 -6.38 18.25
C THR A 205 -6.66 -5.52 18.39
N LEU A 206 -6.55 -4.19 18.27
CA LEU A 206 -7.66 -3.27 18.49
C LEU A 206 -7.81 -2.19 17.42
N ILE A 207 -6.75 -1.46 17.13
CA ILE A 207 -6.80 -0.26 16.28
C ILE A 207 -7.36 -0.58 14.90
N LEU A 208 -6.75 -1.53 14.22
CA LEU A 208 -7.15 -1.93 12.87
C LEU A 208 -8.55 -2.55 12.82
N PRO A 209 -8.92 -3.52 13.68
CA PRO A 209 -10.28 -4.09 13.72
C PRO A 209 -11.36 -3.04 13.98
N ARG A 210 -11.12 -2.07 14.87
CA ARG A 210 -12.07 -0.98 15.13
C ARG A 210 -12.27 -0.08 13.90
N ALA A 211 -11.18 0.28 13.24
CA ALA A 211 -11.23 1.08 12.02
C ALA A 211 -11.99 0.36 10.90
N ILE A 212 -11.76 -0.95 10.72
CA ILE A 212 -12.47 -1.80 9.75
C ILE A 212 -13.98 -1.83 10.06
N ASN A 213 -14.34 -2.14 11.31
CA ASN A 213 -15.75 -2.21 11.71
C ASN A 213 -16.46 -0.86 11.51
N SER A 214 -15.80 0.26 11.83
CA SER A 214 -16.34 1.60 11.63
C SER A 214 -16.54 1.92 10.15
N LEU A 215 -15.57 1.57 9.30
CA LEU A 215 -15.68 1.74 7.84
C LEU A 215 -16.86 0.94 7.28
N LEU A 216 -16.91 -0.36 7.58
CA LEU A 216 -17.93 -1.26 7.00
C LEU A 216 -19.34 -0.97 7.51
N LYS A 217 -19.46 -0.37 8.71
CA LYS A 217 -20.76 0.11 9.22
C LYS A 217 -21.32 1.28 8.41
N GLN A 218 -20.45 2.19 7.93
CA GLN A 218 -20.86 3.34 7.14
C GLN A 218 -20.81 3.08 5.63
N HIS A 219 -19.92 2.22 5.17
CA HIS A 219 -19.70 1.88 3.77
C HIS A 219 -19.69 0.36 3.58
N PRO A 220 -20.86 -0.31 3.59
CA PRO A 220 -20.97 -1.77 3.53
C PRO A 220 -20.36 -2.40 2.26
N GLU A 221 -20.33 -1.63 1.15
CA GLU A 221 -19.78 -2.08 -0.13
C GLU A 221 -18.24 -1.94 -0.22
N ALA A 222 -17.60 -1.34 0.81
CA ALA A 222 -16.15 -1.21 0.85
C ALA A 222 -15.49 -2.59 1.07
N LYS A 223 -14.39 -2.83 0.36
CA LYS A 223 -13.57 -4.04 0.52
C LYS A 223 -12.29 -3.69 1.28
N VAL A 224 -12.05 -4.36 2.38
CA VAL A 224 -10.84 -4.19 3.18
C VAL A 224 -9.97 -5.42 3.04
N GLU A 225 -8.73 -5.23 2.62
CA GLU A 225 -7.71 -6.27 2.57
C GLU A 225 -6.62 -5.96 3.59
N VAL A 226 -6.39 -6.88 4.50
CA VAL A 226 -5.33 -6.78 5.51
C VAL A 226 -4.19 -7.70 5.11
N ILE A 227 -3.02 -7.10 4.89
CA ILE A 227 -1.83 -7.82 4.45
C ILE A 227 -0.83 -7.80 5.61
N ASP A 228 -0.32 -8.99 5.94
CA ASP A 228 0.70 -9.15 6.95
C ASP A 228 1.94 -9.84 6.40
N GLY A 229 3.07 -9.53 7.01
CA GLY A 229 4.36 -10.07 6.57
C GLY A 229 5.53 -9.37 7.24
N PRO A 230 6.76 -9.79 6.92
CA PRO A 230 7.97 -9.09 7.30
C PRO A 230 7.93 -7.63 6.78
N TYR A 231 8.52 -6.71 7.56
CA TYR A 231 8.53 -5.28 7.23
C TYR A 231 8.98 -4.99 5.80
N GLU A 232 10.10 -5.59 5.37
CA GLU A 232 10.66 -5.39 4.03
C GLU A 232 9.71 -5.85 2.92
N THR A 233 9.00 -6.94 3.15
CA THR A 233 8.01 -7.47 2.19
C THR A 233 6.86 -6.49 2.03
N VAL A 234 6.24 -6.07 3.16
CA VAL A 234 5.09 -5.17 3.10
C VAL A 234 5.47 -3.75 2.66
N LEU A 235 6.70 -3.30 2.91
CA LEU A 235 7.24 -2.06 2.36
C LEU A 235 7.38 -2.14 0.84
N ASN A 236 7.87 -3.25 0.31
CA ASN A 236 7.89 -3.49 -1.12
C ASN A 236 6.48 -3.51 -1.72
N ASP A 237 5.52 -4.17 -1.06
CA ASP A 237 4.13 -4.19 -1.49
C ASP A 237 3.51 -2.79 -1.51
N LEU A 238 3.83 -1.93 -0.52
CA LEU A 238 3.44 -0.53 -0.51
C LEU A 238 4.01 0.21 -1.72
N ARG A 239 5.32 0.09 -1.96
CA ARG A 239 6.01 0.72 -3.09
C ARG A 239 5.52 0.20 -4.44
N HIS A 240 5.08 -1.05 -4.51
CA HIS A 240 4.47 -1.67 -5.69
C HIS A 240 2.99 -1.30 -5.88
N GLY A 241 2.37 -0.58 -4.94
CA GLY A 241 0.95 -0.23 -5.01
C GLY A 241 -0.01 -1.41 -4.81
N THR A 242 0.48 -2.54 -4.31
CA THR A 242 -0.35 -3.67 -3.86
C THR A 242 -1.07 -3.29 -2.57
N VAL A 243 -0.37 -2.54 -1.73
CA VAL A 243 -0.83 -1.99 -0.47
C VAL A 243 -1.00 -0.48 -0.62
N ASP A 244 -2.05 0.08 -0.06
CA ASP A 244 -2.32 1.52 -0.08
C ASP A 244 -1.48 2.25 0.97
N PHE A 245 -1.38 1.70 2.18
CA PHE A 245 -0.52 2.21 3.25
C PHE A 245 -0.12 1.10 4.24
N LEU A 246 0.95 1.36 4.98
CA LEU A 246 1.49 0.48 6.02
C LEU A 246 1.26 1.12 7.39
N LEU A 247 0.68 0.36 8.32
CA LEU A 247 0.47 0.76 9.71
C LEU A 247 1.44 0.03 10.62
N GLY A 248 2.32 0.78 11.30
CA GLY A 248 3.32 0.18 12.18
C GLY A 248 4.32 1.16 12.76
N ALA A 249 5.41 0.63 13.32
CA ALA A 249 6.51 1.44 13.84
C ALA A 249 7.25 2.15 12.71
N LEU A 250 7.34 3.46 12.81
CA LEU A 250 8.05 4.31 11.86
C LEU A 250 9.56 4.09 11.92
N ARG A 251 10.25 4.45 10.86
CA ARG A 251 11.70 4.31 10.71
C ARG A 251 12.36 5.68 10.64
N GLN A 252 13.40 5.89 11.39
CA GLN A 252 14.23 7.09 11.31
C GLN A 252 15.67 6.70 10.96
N PRO A 253 16.18 7.11 9.79
CA PRO A 253 15.50 7.86 8.73
C PRO A 253 14.43 7.02 8.00
N PRO A 254 13.55 7.65 7.20
CA PRO A 254 12.57 6.93 6.37
C PRO A 254 13.24 5.84 5.52
N PRO A 255 12.58 4.69 5.31
CA PRO A 255 13.21 3.51 4.72
C PRO A 255 13.54 3.65 3.22
N ALA A 256 12.92 4.63 2.55
CA ALA A 256 13.13 4.93 1.14
C ALA A 256 12.71 6.36 0.83
N THR A 257 13.26 6.93 -0.25
CA THR A 257 12.98 8.32 -0.69
C THR A 257 11.61 8.47 -1.35
N ASP A 258 10.98 7.37 -1.73
CA ASP A 258 9.66 7.35 -2.38
C ASP A 258 8.51 7.05 -1.41
N VAL A 259 8.76 7.13 -0.10
CA VAL A 259 7.75 6.98 0.95
C VAL A 259 7.76 8.15 1.93
N VAL A 260 6.61 8.39 2.56
CA VAL A 260 6.39 9.40 3.59
C VAL A 260 5.78 8.72 4.81
N GLU A 261 6.22 9.12 5.99
CA GLU A 261 5.75 8.61 7.27
C GLU A 261 5.01 9.69 8.06
N GLU A 262 3.78 9.38 8.49
CA GLU A 262 2.96 10.23 9.35
C GLU A 262 2.84 9.60 10.74
N PRO A 263 3.35 10.22 11.81
CA PRO A 263 3.21 9.71 13.16
C PRO A 263 1.78 9.85 13.68
N LEU A 264 1.29 8.83 14.38
CA LEU A 264 -0.05 8.82 14.99
C LEU A 264 -0.01 8.83 16.52
N PHE A 265 0.87 8.02 17.11
CA PHE A 265 1.04 7.95 18.57
C PHE A 265 2.39 7.33 18.96
N SER A 266 2.70 7.45 20.23
CA SER A 266 3.86 6.81 20.85
C SER A 266 3.47 5.50 21.55
N ASP A 267 4.32 4.49 21.48
CA ASP A 267 4.03 3.14 21.95
C ASP A 267 5.25 2.53 22.67
N PRO A 268 5.25 2.51 24.00
CA PRO A 268 6.32 1.88 24.79
C PRO A 268 6.17 0.36 24.79
N TYR A 269 7.28 -0.32 25.07
CA TYR A 269 7.27 -1.74 25.41
C TYR A 269 7.02 -1.96 26.89
N ALA A 270 6.49 -3.14 27.20
CA ALA A 270 6.40 -3.67 28.55
C ALA A 270 6.89 -5.13 28.58
N ILE A 271 7.35 -5.57 29.74
CA ILE A 271 7.65 -6.97 30.02
C ILE A 271 6.34 -7.67 30.33
N ILE A 272 6.07 -8.75 29.63
CA ILE A 272 4.82 -9.48 29.71
C ILE A 272 5.08 -10.89 30.18
N ALA A 273 4.21 -11.34 31.09
CA ALA A 273 4.19 -12.69 31.65
C ALA A 273 2.75 -13.23 31.66
N ARG A 274 2.57 -14.53 31.96
CA ARG A 274 1.25 -15.11 32.26
C ARG A 274 0.65 -14.49 33.53
N ALA A 275 -0.66 -14.52 33.66
CA ALA A 275 -1.32 -14.22 34.92
C ALA A 275 -0.86 -15.24 36.01
N GLY A 276 -0.55 -14.75 37.21
CA GLY A 276 -0.01 -15.58 38.29
C GLY A 276 1.47 -15.90 38.19
N HIS A 277 2.22 -15.19 37.32
CA HIS A 277 3.68 -15.29 37.28
C HIS A 277 4.31 -14.78 38.59
N PRO A 278 5.36 -15.45 39.14
CA PRO A 278 5.96 -15.07 40.44
C PRO A 278 6.41 -13.59 40.53
N LEU A 279 6.92 -13.03 39.46
CA LEU A 279 7.37 -11.62 39.41
C LEU A 279 6.23 -10.61 39.61
N LEU A 280 4.97 -10.97 39.41
CA LEU A 280 3.82 -10.09 39.63
C LEU A 280 3.59 -9.78 41.12
N ASN A 281 4.03 -10.67 42.00
CA ASN A 281 3.91 -10.54 43.46
C ASN A 281 5.20 -10.07 44.10
N ALA A 282 6.28 -9.83 43.34
CA ALA A 282 7.53 -9.35 43.85
C ALA A 282 7.40 -7.86 44.28
N PRO A 283 7.82 -7.48 45.47
CA PRO A 283 7.75 -6.08 45.95
C PRO A 283 8.59 -5.13 45.08
N HIS A 284 9.65 -5.64 44.50
CA HIS A 284 10.51 -4.91 43.55
C HIS A 284 11.12 -5.90 42.57
N VAL A 285 10.96 -5.62 41.27
CA VAL A 285 11.54 -6.44 40.20
C VAL A 285 12.85 -5.84 39.76
N THR A 286 13.93 -6.65 39.71
CA THR A 286 15.26 -6.20 39.25
C THR A 286 15.61 -6.87 37.91
N ARG A 287 16.64 -6.34 37.26
CA ARG A 287 17.14 -6.89 35.99
C ARG A 287 17.73 -8.29 36.18
N GLU A 288 18.36 -8.56 37.31
CA GLU A 288 18.91 -9.84 37.71
C GLU A 288 17.81 -10.88 37.88
N MET A 289 16.67 -10.51 38.49
CA MET A 289 15.50 -11.40 38.59
C MET A 289 14.94 -11.72 37.23
N LEU A 290 14.84 -10.74 36.29
CA LEU A 290 14.41 -10.95 34.92
C LEU A 290 15.34 -11.89 34.15
N SER A 291 16.65 -11.87 34.42
CA SER A 291 17.64 -12.72 33.77
C SER A 291 17.56 -14.20 34.17
N GLN A 292 16.88 -14.52 35.28
CA GLN A 292 16.69 -15.89 35.76
C GLN A 292 15.59 -16.65 34.99
N TYR A 293 14.75 -15.95 34.26
CA TYR A 293 13.69 -16.55 33.45
C TYR A 293 14.09 -16.73 32.00
N ASP A 294 13.50 -17.72 31.35
CA ASP A 294 13.60 -17.89 29.91
C ASP A 294 12.75 -16.85 29.16
N TRP A 295 13.16 -16.45 27.97
CA TRP A 295 12.47 -15.44 27.19
C TRP A 295 12.03 -15.96 25.83
N VAL A 296 10.86 -15.50 25.39
CA VAL A 296 10.40 -15.56 24.02
C VAL A 296 10.72 -14.22 23.36
N ILE A 297 11.54 -14.24 22.32
CA ILE A 297 12.02 -13.03 21.67
C ILE A 297 11.64 -12.99 20.18
N PRO A 298 11.49 -11.81 19.58
CA PRO A 298 11.30 -11.71 18.13
C PRO A 298 12.63 -11.88 17.39
N ARG A 299 12.50 -12.06 16.07
CA ARG A 299 13.66 -12.21 15.17
C ARG A 299 14.63 -11.03 15.26
N ALA A 300 15.89 -11.32 15.03
CA ALA A 300 16.93 -10.30 14.90
C ALA A 300 16.54 -9.21 13.89
N GLY A 301 17.03 -7.99 14.10
CA GLY A 301 16.75 -6.83 13.25
C GLY A 301 15.42 -6.12 13.54
N THR A 302 14.55 -6.64 14.40
CA THR A 302 13.32 -5.95 14.82
C THR A 302 13.58 -4.92 15.93
N PRO A 303 12.78 -3.83 16.05
CA PRO A 303 12.91 -2.86 17.14
C PRO A 303 12.75 -3.49 18.53
N VAL A 304 11.84 -4.47 18.67
CA VAL A 304 11.64 -5.19 19.95
C VAL A 304 12.89 -5.99 20.33
N ARG A 305 13.55 -6.65 19.36
CA ARG A 305 14.78 -7.40 19.61
C ARG A 305 15.91 -6.46 20.07
N ARG A 306 16.04 -5.31 19.46
CA ARG A 306 17.01 -4.31 19.91
C ARG A 306 16.73 -3.84 21.33
N ALA A 307 15.47 -3.60 21.70
CA ALA A 307 15.10 -3.24 23.06
C ALA A 307 15.46 -4.35 24.07
N PHE A 308 15.23 -5.61 23.73
CA PHE A 308 15.66 -6.76 24.52
C PHE A 308 17.20 -6.82 24.68
N ASP A 309 17.91 -6.69 23.58
CA ASP A 309 19.38 -6.73 23.60
C ASP A 309 19.98 -5.59 24.43
N MET A 310 19.39 -4.38 24.36
CA MET A 310 19.78 -3.22 25.19
C MET A 310 19.43 -3.43 26.68
N LEU A 311 18.29 -4.04 26.98
CA LEU A 311 17.89 -4.31 28.38
C LEU A 311 18.93 -5.15 29.14
N PHE A 312 19.59 -6.06 28.43
CA PHE A 312 20.59 -6.97 29.02
C PHE A 312 22.02 -6.73 28.54
N ALA A 313 22.30 -5.58 27.93
CA ALA A 313 23.64 -5.27 27.40
C ALA A 313 24.73 -5.30 28.49
N ASP A 314 24.44 -4.69 29.66
CA ASP A 314 25.37 -4.53 30.76
C ASP A 314 25.11 -5.52 31.91
N THR A 315 24.39 -6.62 31.63
CA THR A 315 24.05 -7.60 32.67
C THR A 315 25.03 -8.78 32.60
N PRO A 316 25.65 -9.19 33.74
CA PRO A 316 26.61 -10.29 33.78
C PRO A 316 26.00 -11.64 33.31
N CYS A 317 24.71 -11.84 33.59
CA CYS A 317 23.96 -13.03 33.17
C CYS A 317 22.89 -12.64 32.16
N ARG A 318 23.10 -12.97 30.89
CA ARG A 318 22.09 -12.81 29.86
C ARG A 318 21.04 -13.94 29.97
N PRO A 319 19.73 -13.63 29.94
CA PRO A 319 18.69 -14.68 30.01
C PRO A 319 18.74 -15.61 28.81
N ARG A 320 18.24 -16.84 29.01
CA ARG A 320 18.07 -17.78 27.91
C ARG A 320 16.91 -17.34 27.02
N ALA A 321 17.13 -17.33 25.72
CA ALA A 321 16.17 -16.91 24.72
C ALA A 321 16.11 -17.95 23.58
N ASN A 322 15.70 -19.17 23.91
CA ASN A 322 15.71 -20.32 23.01
C ASN A 322 14.51 -20.33 22.05
N ILE A 323 13.52 -19.44 22.24
CA ILE A 323 12.35 -19.34 21.38
C ILE A 323 12.35 -17.99 20.68
N GLU A 324 12.44 -18.07 19.37
CA GLU A 324 12.39 -16.89 18.51
C GLU A 324 11.11 -16.90 17.66
N THR A 325 10.20 -15.96 17.89
CA THR A 325 8.96 -15.83 17.13
C THR A 325 8.46 -14.39 17.10
N SER A 326 7.80 -14.00 15.99
CA SER A 326 7.06 -12.73 15.87
C SER A 326 5.54 -12.97 15.89
N SER A 327 5.10 -14.20 16.10
CA SER A 327 3.68 -14.55 16.18
C SER A 327 3.13 -14.27 17.58
N LEU A 328 2.22 -13.29 17.70
CA LEU A 328 1.55 -13.00 18.97
C LEU A 328 0.75 -14.21 19.49
N VAL A 329 0.12 -14.97 18.58
CA VAL A 329 -0.65 -16.16 18.94
C VAL A 329 0.27 -17.24 19.55
N ALA A 330 1.42 -17.51 18.93
CA ALA A 330 2.38 -18.46 19.48
C ALA A 330 2.94 -17.97 20.82
N THR A 331 3.32 -16.68 20.92
CA THR A 331 3.82 -16.08 22.15
C THR A 331 2.81 -16.21 23.27
N ARG A 332 1.54 -15.90 23.02
CA ARG A 332 0.44 -16.05 23.99
C ARG A 332 0.33 -17.47 24.52
N GLY A 333 0.30 -18.49 23.63
CA GLY A 333 0.21 -19.89 24.03
C GLY A 333 1.41 -20.34 24.86
N ILE A 334 2.63 -19.95 24.46
CA ILE A 334 3.85 -20.31 25.20
C ILE A 334 3.87 -19.67 26.60
N LEU A 335 3.51 -18.40 26.71
CA LEU A 335 3.47 -17.71 27.98
C LEU A 335 2.40 -18.28 28.93
N ALA A 336 1.23 -18.61 28.40
CA ALA A 336 0.12 -19.13 29.20
C ALA A 336 0.50 -20.41 30.01
N GLU A 337 1.42 -21.22 29.46
CA GLU A 337 1.82 -22.51 30.02
C GLU A 337 3.23 -22.51 30.63
N SER A 338 3.84 -21.34 30.81
CA SER A 338 5.21 -21.26 31.33
C SER A 338 5.53 -19.93 32.01
N ASP A 339 6.58 -19.93 32.82
CA ASP A 339 7.13 -18.71 33.45
C ASP A 339 8.09 -17.97 32.54
N ARG A 340 7.89 -18.05 31.22
CA ARG A 340 8.67 -17.26 30.25
C ARG A 340 8.20 -15.83 30.20
N LEU A 341 9.14 -14.96 29.84
CA LEU A 341 8.89 -13.53 29.67
C LEU A 341 8.99 -13.15 28.18
N THR A 342 8.41 -12.02 27.84
CA THR A 342 8.57 -11.40 26.51
C THR A 342 8.46 -9.88 26.61
N LEU A 343 8.91 -9.18 25.56
CA LEU A 343 8.65 -7.77 25.34
C LEU A 343 7.54 -7.59 24.31
N LEU A 344 6.46 -6.91 24.68
CA LEU A 344 5.38 -6.52 23.77
C LEU A 344 4.94 -5.08 24.05
N SER A 345 4.20 -4.50 23.13
CA SER A 345 3.43 -3.29 23.38
C SER A 345 2.23 -3.61 24.27
N LEU A 346 1.88 -2.71 25.17
CA LEU A 346 0.66 -2.82 25.98
C LEU A 346 -0.58 -3.00 25.10
N ARG A 347 -0.63 -2.36 23.94
CA ARG A 347 -1.73 -2.46 22.97
C ARG A 347 -1.92 -3.85 22.40
N GLN A 348 -0.87 -4.68 22.39
CA GLN A 348 -0.94 -6.05 21.89
C GLN A 348 -1.65 -6.99 22.88
N ILE A 349 -1.61 -6.69 24.17
CA ILE A 349 -2.13 -7.56 25.22
C ILE A 349 -3.41 -7.05 25.89
N VAL A 350 -4.00 -5.95 25.42
CA VAL A 350 -5.21 -5.35 26.03
C VAL A 350 -6.34 -6.37 26.20
N ILE A 351 -6.54 -7.26 25.23
CA ILE A 351 -7.57 -8.31 25.31
C ILE A 351 -7.14 -9.40 26.30
N ASP A 352 -5.87 -9.80 26.24
CA ASP A 352 -5.31 -10.83 27.12
C ASP A 352 -5.35 -10.40 28.60
N GLU A 353 -5.09 -9.11 28.85
CA GLU A 353 -5.13 -8.52 30.18
C GLU A 353 -6.57 -8.49 30.73
N ARG A 354 -7.55 -8.12 29.91
CA ARG A 354 -8.99 -8.17 30.26
C ARG A 354 -9.47 -9.58 30.56
N LEU A 355 -8.96 -10.56 29.84
CA LEU A 355 -9.26 -11.98 30.03
C LEU A 355 -8.43 -12.64 31.13
N ASN A 356 -7.57 -11.88 31.79
CA ASN A 356 -6.64 -12.34 32.83
C ASN A 356 -5.73 -13.50 32.38
N LEU A 357 -5.28 -13.46 31.12
CA LEU A 357 -4.36 -14.45 30.54
C LEU A 357 -2.90 -13.98 30.67
N LEU A 358 -2.64 -12.73 30.33
CA LEU A 358 -1.32 -12.11 30.40
C LEU A 358 -1.37 -10.85 31.26
N LYS A 359 -0.25 -10.52 31.88
CA LYS A 359 -0.07 -9.34 32.74
C LYS A 359 1.25 -8.65 32.46
N VAL A 360 1.29 -7.36 32.79
CA VAL A 360 2.50 -6.56 32.76
C VAL A 360 3.32 -6.82 34.03
N VAL A 361 4.58 -7.18 33.86
CA VAL A 361 5.53 -7.25 34.98
C VAL A 361 5.90 -5.82 35.39
N PRO A 362 5.84 -5.46 36.69
CA PRO A 362 6.08 -4.11 37.17
C PRO A 362 7.58 -3.76 37.14
N PHE A 363 8.12 -3.62 35.95
CA PHE A 363 9.51 -3.20 35.71
C PHE A 363 9.52 -2.04 34.72
N PRO A 364 10.05 -0.87 35.07
CA PRO A 364 10.10 0.28 34.19
C PRO A 364 11.08 0.04 33.04
N LEU A 365 10.62 0.32 31.81
CA LEU A 365 11.46 0.28 30.61
C LEU A 365 11.59 1.70 30.06
N PRO A 366 12.55 2.51 30.58
CA PRO A 366 12.79 3.84 30.06
C PRO A 366 13.26 3.76 28.59
N GLU A 367 12.93 4.78 27.80
CA GLU A 367 13.42 4.97 26.42
C GLU A 367 13.06 3.86 25.40
N THR A 368 12.08 3.02 25.72
CA THR A 368 11.62 1.99 24.76
C THR A 368 10.48 2.48 23.86
N SER A 369 10.09 3.75 24.01
CA SER A 369 8.99 4.32 23.23
C SER A 369 9.37 4.48 21.76
N ARG A 370 8.44 4.12 20.90
CA ARG A 370 8.59 4.20 19.45
C ARG A 370 7.41 4.92 18.83
N SER A 371 7.66 5.68 17.80
CA SER A 371 6.61 6.32 17.02
C SER A 371 5.89 5.29 16.15
N ILE A 372 4.59 5.22 16.28
CA ILE A 372 3.70 4.40 15.45
C ILE A 372 2.93 5.31 14.51
N GLY A 373 2.83 4.91 13.27
CA GLY A 373 2.17 5.76 12.28
C GLY A 373 1.84 5.03 10.99
N VAL A 374 1.50 5.83 10.00
CA VAL A 374 1.17 5.38 8.65
C VAL A 374 2.30 5.75 7.71
N THR A 375 2.78 4.75 6.95
CA THR A 375 3.70 4.95 5.83
C THR A 375 2.93 4.87 4.53
N THR A 376 3.10 5.85 3.65
CA THR A 376 2.49 5.92 2.31
C THR A 376 3.55 6.16 1.24
N ARG A 377 3.20 5.94 -0.02
CA ARG A 377 4.03 6.46 -1.14
C ARG A 377 3.99 7.98 -1.14
N ALA A 378 5.11 8.62 -1.47
CA ALA A 378 5.24 10.09 -1.44
C ALA A 378 4.23 10.82 -2.36
N ASP A 379 3.86 10.21 -3.48
CA ASP A 379 2.89 10.75 -4.44
C ASP A 379 1.48 10.15 -4.31
N TRP A 380 1.22 9.37 -3.24
CA TRP A 380 -0.06 8.72 -3.05
C TRP A 380 -1.17 9.72 -2.77
N GLN A 381 -2.29 9.57 -3.49
CA GLN A 381 -3.51 10.31 -3.24
C GLN A 381 -4.64 9.32 -2.97
N PRO A 382 -5.15 9.28 -1.72
CA PRO A 382 -6.21 8.36 -1.35
C PRO A 382 -7.50 8.65 -2.09
N GLY A 383 -8.18 7.60 -2.54
CA GLY A 383 -9.55 7.66 -3.02
C GLY A 383 -10.56 7.72 -1.85
N PRO A 384 -11.88 7.72 -2.14
CA PRO A 384 -12.92 7.90 -1.13
C PRO A 384 -12.85 6.88 0.02
N VAL A 385 -12.74 5.59 -0.29
CA VAL A 385 -12.67 4.52 0.72
C VAL A 385 -11.40 4.60 1.55
N GLN A 386 -10.25 4.90 0.92
CA GLN A 386 -8.98 5.05 1.64
C GLN A 386 -9.01 6.28 2.57
N LYS A 387 -9.60 7.42 2.13
CA LYS A 387 -9.79 8.62 2.98
C LYS A 387 -10.68 8.32 4.18
N ALA A 388 -11.83 7.66 3.95
CA ALA A 388 -12.73 7.25 5.01
C ALA A 388 -12.04 6.32 6.01
N PHE A 389 -11.33 5.31 5.50
CA PHE A 389 -10.60 4.37 6.36
C PHE A 389 -9.53 5.07 7.22
N LEU A 390 -8.72 5.97 6.65
CA LEU A 390 -7.73 6.74 7.41
C LEU A 390 -8.36 7.61 8.49
N THR A 391 -9.55 8.17 8.24
CA THR A 391 -10.30 8.93 9.25
C THR A 391 -10.69 8.04 10.43
N PHE A 392 -11.24 6.85 10.18
CA PHE A 392 -11.59 5.90 11.24
C PHE A 392 -10.36 5.35 11.95
N LEU A 393 -9.27 5.12 11.22
CA LEU A 393 -8.01 4.68 11.80
C LEU A 393 -7.45 5.72 12.80
N LYS A 394 -7.40 6.99 12.40
CA LYS A 394 -6.96 8.09 13.26
C LYS A 394 -7.87 8.27 14.48
N ALA A 395 -9.18 8.11 14.31
CA ALA A 395 -10.13 8.13 15.44
C ALA A 395 -9.90 6.98 16.41
N SER A 396 -9.67 5.76 15.91
CA SER A 396 -9.35 4.59 16.73
C SER A 396 -8.04 4.75 17.52
N CYS A 397 -7.03 5.39 16.93
CA CYS A 397 -5.78 5.68 17.63
C CYS A 397 -5.97 6.68 18.77
N ARG A 398 -6.80 7.72 18.60
CA ARG A 398 -7.09 8.74 19.64
C ARG A 398 -7.84 8.14 20.82
N GLN A 399 -8.86 7.31 20.57
CA GLN A 399 -9.62 6.63 21.62
C GLN A 399 -8.72 5.74 22.50
N GLU A 400 -7.78 5.04 21.89
CA GLU A 400 -6.85 4.20 22.63
C GLU A 400 -5.87 5.01 23.49
N SER A 401 -5.41 6.15 22.99
CA SER A 401 -4.48 7.03 23.75
C SER A 401 -5.16 7.62 24.99
N GLN A 402 -6.48 7.86 24.96
CA GLN A 402 -7.26 8.33 26.11
C GLN A 402 -7.53 7.24 27.16
N VAL A 403 -7.58 5.97 26.76
CA VAL A 403 -7.82 4.84 27.69
C VAL A 403 -6.54 4.41 28.39
N MET A 404 -5.37 4.71 27.82
CA MET A 404 -4.06 4.31 28.36
C MET A 404 -3.33 5.45 29.11
N ALA A 405 -3.84 6.67 29.09
CA ALA A 405 -3.40 7.82 29.88
C ALA A 405 -4.09 7.83 31.23
#